data_c11821b08a59fc05ec6b7036924430fb
#
_entry.id   c11821b08a59fc05ec6b7036924430fb
#
_cell.length_a   1.000
_cell.length_b   1.000
_cell.length_c   1.000
_cell.angle_alpha   90.00
_cell.angle_beta   90.00
_cell.angle_gamma   90.00
#
_symmetry.space_group_name_H-M   'P 1'
#
loop_
_entity.id
_entity.type
_entity.pdbx_description
1 polymer ?
#
loop_
_entity_poly.entity_id
_entity_poly.type
_entity_poly.pdbx_seq_one_letter_code
_entity_poly.pdbx_strand_id
1 'polypeptide(L)'
;VRGGIVEKIRLGISTCLLGEPVRYDGGHKLDRYLRDTLGQYVEYVPVCPETEAGFGIPRESMHLEGDVEAPRLVTSRTGRDMTEPMVGWAGDRVRQLEVENLCGFVFKANSPSSGMERVKLFDRNHVPRKIGVGVFAGIFMKHFPL
;
A
#
# COMPACT_ATOMS: atom_id res chain seq x y z
N VAL A 1 10.59 -6.13 32.04
CA VAL A 1 11.21 -5.38 31.75
C VAL A 1 11.98 -4.86 32.56
N ARG A 2 12.62 -4.84 32.62
CA ARG A 2 13.23 -4.36 33.24
C ARG A 2 13.41 -3.14 33.14
N GLY A 3 13.64 -2.40 33.95
CA GLY A 3 13.95 -1.03 33.83
C GLY A 3 12.92 -0.19 33.12
N GLY A 4 11.69 -0.63 32.98
CA GLY A 4 10.69 0.11 32.27
C GLY A 4 10.89 0.18 30.76
N ILE A 5 11.82 -0.56 30.19
CA ILE A 5 12.00 -0.61 28.75
C ILE A 5 10.93 -1.53 28.16
N VAL A 6 10.03 -0.95 27.38
CA VAL A 6 8.99 -1.70 26.69
C VAL A 6 9.24 -1.60 25.20
N GLU A 7 9.42 -2.76 24.58
CA GLU A 7 9.58 -2.82 23.15
C GLU A 7 8.22 -2.65 22.49
N LYS A 8 8.09 -1.65 21.62
CA LYS A 8 6.84 -1.39 20.93
C LYS A 8 6.60 -2.40 19.82
N ILE A 9 5.34 -2.74 19.62
CA ILE A 9 4.90 -3.53 18.46
C ILE A 9 5.19 -2.71 17.21
N ARG A 10 5.77 -3.34 16.20
CA ARG A 10 6.06 -2.69 14.93
C ARG A 10 4.98 -3.03 13.91
N LEU A 11 4.40 -2.01 13.32
CA LEU A 11 3.37 -2.15 12.28
C LEU A 11 3.81 -1.42 11.03
N GLY A 12 3.67 -2.09 9.88
CA GLY A 12 3.76 -1.38 8.61
C GLY A 12 2.52 -0.53 8.42
N ILE A 13 2.63 0.55 7.67
CA ILE A 13 1.51 1.44 7.41
C ILE A 13 1.68 2.16 6.08
N SER A 14 0.57 2.35 5.38
CA SER A 14 0.57 3.20 4.18
C SER A 14 0.90 4.64 4.60
N THR A 15 1.94 5.20 4.02
CA THR A 15 2.54 6.46 4.46
C THR A 15 1.55 7.64 4.49
N CYS A 16 0.62 7.70 3.53
CA CYS A 16 -0.34 8.81 3.46
C CYS A 16 -1.30 8.85 4.66
N LEU A 17 -1.49 7.72 5.36
CA LEU A 17 -2.34 7.68 6.55
C LEU A 17 -1.73 8.43 7.73
N LEU A 18 -0.42 8.66 7.70
CA LEU A 18 0.28 9.43 8.73
C LEU A 18 0.37 10.93 8.39
N GLY A 19 -0.25 11.36 7.29
CA GLY A 19 -0.27 12.75 6.89
C GLY A 19 0.84 13.17 5.95
N GLU A 20 1.68 12.23 5.49
CA GLU A 20 2.70 12.53 4.50
C GLU A 20 2.06 12.82 3.14
N PRO A 21 2.47 13.89 2.42
CA PRO A 21 1.84 14.28 1.16
C PRO A 21 2.37 13.46 -0.02
N VAL A 22 2.13 12.16 -0.01
CA VAL A 22 2.69 11.20 -0.98
C VAL A 22 1.66 10.66 -1.98
N ARG A 23 0.42 11.15 -1.93
CA ARG A 23 -0.59 10.74 -2.89
C ARG A 23 -0.31 11.34 -4.27
N TYR A 24 -0.94 10.77 -5.31
CA TYR A 24 -0.69 11.17 -6.71
C TYR A 24 -0.85 12.69 -6.93
N ASP A 25 -1.72 13.36 -6.18
CA ASP A 25 -1.99 14.78 -6.28
C ASP A 25 -1.15 15.63 -5.31
N GLY A 26 -0.21 15.02 -4.58
CA GLY A 26 0.56 15.69 -3.55
C GLY A 26 -0.17 15.83 -2.22
N GLY A 27 -1.32 15.19 -2.08
CA GLY A 27 -2.09 15.20 -0.85
C GLY A 27 -1.80 14.04 0.08
N HIS A 28 -2.63 13.90 1.10
CA HIS A 28 -2.52 12.82 2.09
C HIS A 28 -3.90 12.33 2.50
N LYS A 29 -3.93 11.26 3.30
CA LYS A 29 -5.15 10.71 3.90
C LYS A 29 -4.93 10.50 5.39
N LEU A 30 -4.49 11.53 6.09
CA LEU A 30 -4.20 11.45 7.52
C LEU A 30 -5.36 10.84 8.29
N ASP A 31 -5.05 9.80 9.05
CA ASP A 31 -5.95 9.20 10.03
C ASP A 31 -5.45 9.56 11.42
N ARG A 32 -6.17 10.42 12.11
CA ARG A 32 -5.73 10.94 13.41
C ARG A 32 -5.69 9.88 14.49
N TYR A 33 -6.60 8.92 14.43
CA TYR A 33 -6.58 7.81 15.40
C TYR A 33 -5.28 7.02 15.27
N LEU A 34 -4.92 6.66 14.04
CA LEU A 34 -3.69 5.91 13.78
C LEU A 34 -2.46 6.69 14.22
N ARG A 35 -2.39 7.98 13.87
CA ARG A 35 -1.23 8.79 14.21
C ARG A 35 -1.16 9.10 15.70
N ASP A 36 -2.25 9.59 16.29
CA ASP A 36 -2.22 10.24 17.60
C ASP A 36 -2.58 9.29 18.75
N THR A 37 -3.43 8.30 18.52
CA THR A 37 -3.87 7.36 19.54
C THR A 37 -3.08 6.07 19.47
N LEU A 38 -3.24 5.29 18.40
CA LEU A 38 -2.52 4.03 18.26
C LEU A 38 -1.01 4.26 18.17
N GLY A 39 -0.59 5.35 17.56
CA GLY A 39 0.82 5.70 17.40
C GLY A 39 1.59 5.86 18.70
N GLN A 40 0.91 6.04 19.84
CA GLN A 40 1.56 6.07 21.14
C GLN A 40 2.07 4.70 21.58
N TYR A 41 1.48 3.64 21.05
CA TYR A 41 1.72 2.27 21.51
C TYR A 41 2.47 1.40 20.50
N VAL A 42 2.64 1.87 19.29
CA VAL A 42 3.29 1.10 18.23
C VAL A 42 4.39 1.92 17.57
N GLU A 43 5.32 1.23 16.93
CA GLU A 43 6.32 1.87 16.07
C GLU A 43 5.91 1.59 14.63
N TYR A 44 5.65 2.64 13.86
CA TYR A 44 5.26 2.48 12.47
C TYR A 44 6.45 2.38 11.53
N VAL A 45 6.32 1.49 10.54
CA VAL A 45 7.23 1.42 9.39
C VAL A 45 6.43 1.87 8.18
N PRO A 46 6.60 3.13 7.73
CA PRO A 46 5.80 3.65 6.63
C PRO A 46 6.26 3.11 5.27
N VAL A 47 5.29 2.79 4.43
CA VAL A 47 5.55 2.30 3.07
C VAL A 47 4.57 2.99 2.13
N CYS A 48 5.09 3.60 1.06
CA CYS A 48 4.29 4.17 -0.01
C CYS A 48 4.66 3.48 -1.31
N PRO A 49 3.90 2.48 -1.77
CA PRO A 49 4.28 1.71 -2.95
C PRO A 49 4.52 2.57 -4.19
N GLU A 50 3.64 3.51 -4.47
CA GLU A 50 3.75 4.30 -5.71
C GLU A 50 4.94 5.24 -5.68
N THR A 51 5.21 5.88 -4.55
CA THR A 51 6.36 6.78 -4.41
C THR A 51 7.66 5.99 -4.37
N GLU A 52 7.71 4.91 -3.60
CA GLU A 52 8.93 4.10 -3.46
C GLU A 52 9.28 3.37 -4.75
N ALA A 53 8.28 3.00 -5.56
CA ALA A 53 8.52 2.39 -6.86
C ALA A 53 8.99 3.41 -7.92
N GLY A 54 9.09 4.68 -7.55
CA GLY A 54 9.63 5.72 -8.41
C GLY A 54 8.61 6.41 -9.30
N PHE A 55 7.33 6.32 -8.99
CA PHE A 55 6.29 6.91 -9.86
C PHE A 55 6.16 8.43 -9.70
N GLY A 56 6.73 9.00 -8.64
CA GLY A 56 6.79 10.45 -8.47
C GLY A 56 5.57 11.08 -7.82
N ILE A 57 5.70 12.37 -7.48
CA ILE A 57 4.64 13.22 -6.94
C ILE A 57 4.79 14.60 -7.59
N PRO A 58 3.77 15.18 -8.22
CA PRO A 58 2.49 14.55 -8.54
C PRO A 58 2.65 13.48 -9.61
N ARG A 59 1.65 12.65 -9.74
CA ARG A 59 1.63 11.61 -10.77
C ARG A 59 0.19 11.39 -11.21
N GLU A 60 0.05 10.71 -12.33
CA GLU A 60 -1.27 10.33 -12.82
C GLU A 60 -1.88 9.27 -11.89
N SER A 61 -3.17 9.39 -11.59
CA SER A 61 -3.87 8.36 -10.82
C SER A 61 -3.88 7.04 -11.58
N MET A 62 -4.01 5.94 -10.86
CA MET A 62 -3.98 4.59 -11.43
C MET A 62 -5.19 3.79 -10.97
N HIS A 63 -5.48 2.72 -11.71
CA HIS A 63 -6.54 1.79 -11.36
C HIS A 63 -6.13 0.38 -11.78
N LEU A 64 -6.87 -0.62 -11.30
CA LEU A 64 -6.65 -2.02 -11.68
C LEU A 64 -7.56 -2.40 -12.82
N GLU A 65 -7.03 -3.19 -13.76
CA GLU A 65 -7.78 -3.71 -14.91
C GLU A 65 -7.55 -5.22 -15.06
N GLY A 66 -8.49 -5.90 -15.68
CA GLY A 66 -8.34 -7.26 -16.14
C GLY A 66 -8.83 -8.30 -15.16
N ASP A 67 -8.04 -9.35 -14.95
CA ASP A 67 -8.39 -10.49 -14.12
C ASP A 67 -8.12 -10.26 -12.66
N VAL A 68 -9.00 -10.75 -11.79
CA VAL A 68 -8.84 -10.62 -10.35
C VAL A 68 -7.59 -11.36 -9.85
N GLU A 69 -7.19 -12.43 -10.53
CA GLU A 69 -6.03 -13.21 -10.12
C GLU A 69 -4.70 -12.63 -10.58
N ALA A 70 -4.73 -11.83 -11.64
CA ALA A 70 -3.53 -11.19 -12.19
C ALA A 70 -3.88 -9.80 -12.70
N PRO A 71 -4.30 -8.87 -11.83
CA PRO A 71 -4.71 -7.55 -12.27
C PRO A 71 -3.54 -6.75 -12.80
N ARG A 72 -3.82 -5.86 -13.78
CA ARG A 72 -2.84 -4.93 -14.32
C ARG A 72 -3.05 -3.57 -13.65
N LEU A 73 -1.96 -2.95 -13.24
CA LEU A 73 -1.96 -1.59 -12.67
C LEU A 73 -1.72 -0.61 -13.80
N VAL A 74 -2.71 0.23 -14.09
CA VAL A 74 -2.71 1.06 -15.30
C VAL A 74 -2.99 2.52 -14.94
N THR A 75 -2.28 3.45 -15.58
CA THR A 75 -2.56 4.87 -15.41
C THR A 75 -3.92 5.21 -16.02
N SER A 76 -4.70 6.01 -15.28
CA SER A 76 -6.12 6.21 -15.63
C SER A 76 -6.33 7.05 -16.88
N ARG A 77 -5.45 8.03 -17.13
CA ARG A 77 -5.61 8.93 -18.27
C ARG A 77 -4.89 8.46 -19.52
N THR A 78 -3.64 8.04 -19.37
CA THR A 78 -2.82 7.68 -20.54
C THR A 78 -2.75 6.18 -20.82
N GLY A 79 -3.26 5.34 -19.92
CA GLY A 79 -3.35 3.91 -20.15
C GLY A 79 -2.02 3.17 -20.07
N ARG A 80 -1.01 3.74 -19.42
CA ARG A 80 0.30 3.07 -19.28
C ARG A 80 0.22 1.96 -18.26
N ASP A 81 0.77 0.79 -18.60
CA ASP A 81 0.81 -0.35 -17.71
C ASP A 81 2.02 -0.23 -16.77
N MET A 82 1.74 -0.07 -15.49
CA MET A 82 2.77 0.11 -14.45
C MET A 82 2.95 -1.15 -13.61
N THR A 83 2.40 -2.28 -14.03
CA THR A 83 2.41 -3.52 -13.25
C THR A 83 3.81 -4.04 -12.98
N GLU A 84 4.65 -4.13 -14.02
CA GLU A 84 5.98 -4.72 -13.87
C GLU A 84 6.87 -3.91 -12.92
N PRO A 85 6.95 -2.56 -13.02
CA PRO A 85 7.71 -1.79 -12.04
C PRO A 85 7.19 -1.96 -10.61
N MET A 86 5.86 -2.01 -10.43
CA MET A 86 5.28 -2.19 -9.11
C MET A 86 5.58 -3.57 -8.55
N VAL A 87 5.43 -4.62 -9.35
CA VAL A 87 5.69 -6.00 -8.92
C VAL A 87 7.17 -6.18 -8.56
N GLY A 88 8.07 -5.63 -9.39
CA GLY A 88 9.50 -5.71 -9.13
C GLY A 88 9.88 -5.02 -7.83
N TRP A 89 9.40 -3.79 -7.63
CA TRP A 89 9.64 -3.06 -6.39
C TRP A 89 9.05 -3.80 -5.18
N ALA A 90 7.81 -4.27 -5.30
CA ALA A 90 7.13 -4.94 -4.19
C ALA A 90 7.85 -6.20 -3.74
N GLY A 91 8.34 -7.00 -4.69
CA GLY A 91 9.11 -8.20 -4.39
C GLY A 91 10.37 -7.89 -3.57
N ASP A 92 11.09 -6.83 -3.93
CA ASP A 92 12.27 -6.41 -3.19
C ASP A 92 11.89 -5.84 -1.82
N ARG A 93 10.82 -5.05 -1.77
CA ARG A 93 10.41 -4.39 -0.51
C ARG A 93 9.95 -5.39 0.54
N VAL A 94 9.20 -6.42 0.17
CA VAL A 94 8.75 -7.41 1.16
C VAL A 94 9.95 -8.17 1.74
N ARG A 95 10.99 -8.42 0.95
CA ARG A 95 12.21 -9.03 1.46
C ARG A 95 12.92 -8.11 2.47
N GLN A 96 12.94 -6.81 2.20
CA GLN A 96 13.50 -5.83 3.15
C GLN A 96 12.69 -5.80 4.45
N LEU A 97 11.35 -5.93 4.33
CA LEU A 97 10.47 -5.90 5.50
C LEU A 97 10.58 -7.14 6.39
N GLU A 98 11.14 -8.24 5.89
CA GLU A 98 11.33 -9.45 6.68
C GLU A 98 12.14 -9.20 7.95
N VAL A 99 13.13 -8.29 7.89
CA VAL A 99 14.00 -8.00 9.03
C VAL A 99 13.41 -6.94 9.98
N GLU A 100 12.27 -6.38 9.65
CA GLU A 100 11.64 -5.32 10.45
C GLU A 100 10.80 -5.87 11.61
N ASN A 101 10.55 -7.16 11.65
CA ASN A 101 9.74 -7.82 12.69
C ASN A 101 8.35 -7.21 12.81
N LEU A 102 7.68 -7.02 11.67
CA LEU A 102 6.33 -6.46 11.66
C LEU A 102 5.33 -7.44 12.25
N CYS A 103 4.43 -6.93 13.10
CA CYS A 103 3.32 -7.71 13.66
C CYS A 103 2.06 -7.58 12.82
N GLY A 104 2.02 -6.66 11.87
CA GLY A 104 0.89 -6.44 11.00
C GLY A 104 1.15 -5.27 10.06
N PHE A 105 0.14 -4.95 9.25
CA PHE A 105 0.24 -3.85 8.30
C PHE A 105 -1.13 -3.16 8.18
N VAL A 106 -1.12 -1.82 8.24
CA VAL A 106 -2.33 -1.01 8.05
C VAL A 106 -2.29 -0.45 6.63
N PHE A 107 -3.15 -1.00 5.78
CA PHE A 107 -3.21 -0.62 4.36
C PHE A 107 -4.22 0.50 4.13
N LYS A 108 -3.88 1.43 3.23
CA LYS A 108 -4.83 2.45 2.76
C LYS A 108 -5.90 1.77 1.90
N ALA A 109 -7.15 1.87 2.31
CA ALA A 109 -8.28 1.29 1.57
C ALA A 109 -8.45 1.94 0.20
N ASN A 110 -9.03 1.20 -0.71
CA ASN A 110 -9.37 1.64 -2.08
C ASN A 110 -8.19 1.98 -2.98
N SER A 111 -6.97 1.73 -2.52
CA SER A 111 -5.77 2.00 -3.32
C SER A 111 -5.48 0.84 -4.28
N PRO A 112 -5.19 1.10 -5.56
CA PRO A 112 -4.84 0.03 -6.50
C PRO A 112 -3.49 -0.61 -6.19
N SER A 113 -2.67 0.01 -5.35
CA SER A 113 -1.41 -0.58 -4.91
C SER A 113 -1.50 -1.15 -3.49
N SER A 114 -2.23 -0.50 -2.58
CA SER A 114 -2.22 -0.82 -1.15
C SER A 114 -3.53 -1.35 -0.57
N GLY A 115 -4.62 -1.35 -1.33
CA GLY A 115 -5.91 -1.82 -0.79
C GLY A 115 -5.92 -3.32 -0.61
N MET A 116 -6.20 -3.81 0.60
CA MET A 116 -6.13 -5.24 0.87
C MET A 116 -7.33 -6.02 0.35
N GLU A 117 -8.45 -5.35 0.09
CA GLU A 117 -9.65 -5.97 -0.44
C GLU A 117 -10.57 -4.94 -1.06
N ARG A 118 -11.53 -5.40 -1.85
CA ARG A 118 -12.60 -4.60 -2.43
C ARG A 118 -12.11 -3.39 -3.22
N VAL A 119 -10.95 -3.50 -3.82
CA VAL A 119 -10.43 -2.47 -4.72
C VAL A 119 -11.15 -2.59 -6.06
N LYS A 120 -11.49 -1.46 -6.66
CA LYS A 120 -12.14 -1.45 -7.97
C LYS A 120 -11.24 -2.10 -9.02
N LEU A 121 -11.79 -3.08 -9.72
CA LEU A 121 -11.15 -3.75 -10.84
C LEU A 121 -12.03 -3.50 -12.07
N PHE A 122 -11.47 -2.87 -13.09
CA PHE A 122 -12.19 -2.50 -14.31
C PHE A 122 -12.06 -3.62 -15.35
N ASP A 123 -13.19 -4.03 -15.91
CA ASP A 123 -13.19 -5.02 -16.99
C ASP A 123 -12.89 -4.36 -18.33
N ARG A 124 -12.90 -5.15 -19.42
CA ARG A 124 -12.63 -4.64 -20.77
C ARG A 124 -13.64 -3.60 -21.26
N ASN A 125 -14.80 -3.52 -20.62
CA ASN A 125 -15.83 -2.52 -20.92
C ASN A 125 -15.74 -1.30 -19.99
N HIS A 126 -14.66 -1.21 -19.19
CA HIS A 126 -14.43 -0.17 -18.20
C HIS A 126 -15.49 -0.11 -17.11
N VAL A 127 -16.09 -1.24 -16.78
CA VAL A 127 -17.06 -1.35 -15.68
C VAL A 127 -16.32 -1.80 -14.42
N PRO A 128 -16.38 -1.02 -13.33
CA PRO A 128 -15.67 -1.38 -12.09
C PRO A 128 -16.47 -2.37 -11.26
N ARG A 129 -15.76 -3.32 -10.65
CA ARG A 129 -16.31 -4.22 -9.64
C ARG A 129 -15.37 -4.21 -8.44
N LYS A 130 -15.91 -4.17 -7.24
CA LYS A 130 -15.11 -4.08 -6.01
C LYS A 130 -14.65 -5.48 -5.57
N ILE A 131 -13.81 -6.09 -6.36
CA ILE A 131 -13.32 -7.46 -6.14
C ILE A 131 -11.79 -7.57 -6.17
N GLY A 132 -11.09 -6.46 -6.37
CA GLY A 132 -9.65 -6.48 -6.55
C GLY A 132 -8.86 -6.36 -5.26
N VAL A 133 -7.57 -6.64 -5.37
CA VAL A 133 -6.58 -6.47 -4.31
C VAL A 133 -5.43 -5.64 -4.88
N GLY A 134 -4.99 -4.63 -4.15
CA GLY A 134 -3.88 -3.80 -4.56
C GLY A 134 -2.61 -4.64 -4.80
N VAL A 135 -1.80 -4.25 -5.77
CA VAL A 135 -0.66 -5.05 -6.21
C VAL A 135 0.32 -5.32 -5.07
N PHE A 136 0.75 -4.28 -4.36
CA PHE A 136 1.65 -4.46 -3.23
C PHE A 136 0.99 -5.23 -2.09
N ALA A 137 -0.25 -4.89 -1.76
CA ALA A 137 -0.97 -5.57 -0.68
C ALA A 137 -1.08 -7.07 -0.93
N GLY A 138 -1.38 -7.46 -2.17
CA GLY A 138 -1.48 -8.88 -2.54
C GLY A 138 -0.14 -9.60 -2.38
N ILE A 139 0.94 -8.98 -2.82
CA ILE A 139 2.29 -9.56 -2.70
C ILE A 139 2.69 -9.66 -1.22
N PHE A 140 2.42 -8.61 -0.44
CA PHE A 140 2.71 -8.61 1.00
C PHE A 140 1.95 -9.72 1.73
N MET A 141 0.65 -9.85 1.49
CA MET A 141 -0.17 -10.84 2.18
C MET A 141 0.21 -12.28 1.83
N LYS A 142 0.70 -12.53 0.61
CA LYS A 142 1.22 -13.85 0.23
C LYS A 142 2.55 -14.13 0.89
N HIS A 143 3.40 -13.12 1.02
CA HIS A 143 4.74 -13.27 1.60
C HIS A 143 4.68 -13.45 3.12
N PHE A 144 3.72 -12.79 3.78
CA PHE A 144 3.52 -12.84 5.22
C PHE A 144 2.13 -13.38 5.56
N PRO A 145 1.86 -14.67 5.34
CA PRO A 145 0.54 -15.22 5.67
C PRO A 145 0.34 -15.26 7.19
N LEU A 146 -0.88 -15.07 7.62
CA LEU A 146 -1.23 -15.16 9.03
C LEU A 146 -1.50 -16.59 9.42
#